data_86bb776ba1e981410db7edb296c7f345
#
_entry.id   86bb776ba1e981410db7edb296c7f345
#
_cell.length_a   1.000
_cell.length_b   1.000
_cell.length_c   1.000
_cell.angle_alpha   90.00
_cell.angle_beta   90.00
_cell.angle_gamma   90.00
#
_symmetry.space_group_name_H-M   'P 1'
#
loop_
_entity.id
_entity.type
_entity.pdbx_description
1 polymer ?
#
loop_
_entity_poly.entity_id
_entity_poly.type
_entity_poly.pdbx_seq_one_letter_code
_entity_poly.pdbx_strand_id
1 'polypeptide(L)'
;TILRDDEVEENKKLLAQYSWISTREQSGANLVQSLGLNADAILDPTLWLTKEQWGKLEEPIRIPEKYILVYQLHQNNEMDKYIGELQEEYGMPCLRVDLYYHYVVKKGKHVICPTPGQFISLIKNANYIVSDSFHMTVFSIIFNKKFISIYSQNSFNDRIANILKWLNLENRHLEHYNDFAILDKDIDYTAVNKLLDEKNKEMRNLLNEKIQLLG
;
A
#
# COMPACT_ATOMS: atom_id res chain seq x y z
N THR A 1 -4.21 -1.46 -16.50
CA THR A 1 -3.59 -2.49 -17.37
C THR A 1 -4.33 -2.47 -18.70
N ILE A 2 -3.60 -2.42 -19.80
CA ILE A 2 -4.16 -2.49 -21.17
C ILE A 2 -3.47 -3.67 -21.84
N LEU A 3 -4.27 -4.58 -22.40
CA LEU A 3 -3.74 -5.64 -23.27
C LEU A 3 -3.50 -5.09 -24.67
N ARG A 4 -2.45 -5.54 -25.32
CA ARG A 4 -2.24 -5.29 -26.74
C ARG A 4 -3.17 -6.22 -27.54
N ASP A 5 -3.59 -5.77 -28.73
CA ASP A 5 -4.53 -6.53 -29.56
C ASP A 5 -4.02 -7.95 -29.89
N ASP A 6 -2.70 -8.10 -30.07
CA ASP A 6 -2.04 -9.38 -30.34
C ASP A 6 -1.99 -10.33 -29.10
N GLU A 7 -2.22 -9.81 -27.90
CA GLU A 7 -2.22 -10.58 -26.65
C GLU A 7 -3.62 -11.04 -26.22
N VAL A 8 -4.69 -10.48 -26.80
CA VAL A 8 -6.07 -10.67 -26.34
C VAL A 8 -6.48 -12.15 -26.38
N GLU A 9 -6.32 -12.81 -27.53
CA GLU A 9 -6.76 -14.19 -27.73
C GLU A 9 -5.95 -15.18 -26.87
N GLU A 10 -4.64 -14.97 -26.74
CA GLU A 10 -3.79 -15.83 -25.92
C GLU A 10 -4.15 -15.68 -24.43
N ASN A 11 -4.28 -14.46 -23.94
CA ASN A 11 -4.66 -14.20 -22.53
C ASN A 11 -6.06 -14.76 -22.24
N LYS A 12 -7.03 -14.59 -23.14
CA LYS A 12 -8.37 -15.18 -22.99
C LYS A 12 -8.30 -16.69 -22.87
N LYS A 13 -7.55 -17.36 -23.72
CA LYS A 13 -7.38 -18.82 -23.70
C LYS A 13 -6.73 -19.31 -22.41
N LEU A 14 -5.70 -18.59 -21.91
CA LEU A 14 -5.04 -18.93 -20.65
C LEU A 14 -5.96 -18.72 -19.46
N LEU A 15 -6.64 -17.58 -19.39
CA LEU A 15 -7.54 -17.22 -18.31
C LEU A 15 -8.77 -18.14 -18.26
N ALA A 16 -9.28 -18.62 -19.39
CA ALA A 16 -10.41 -19.55 -19.47
C ALA A 16 -10.13 -20.92 -18.82
N GLN A 17 -8.88 -21.24 -18.49
CA GLN A 17 -8.50 -22.47 -17.78
C GLN A 17 -8.75 -22.40 -16.27
N TYR A 18 -8.99 -21.21 -15.71
CA TYR A 18 -9.26 -21.05 -14.29
C TYR A 18 -10.75 -21.24 -14.00
N SER A 19 -11.06 -22.00 -12.98
CA SER A 19 -12.44 -22.20 -12.51
C SER A 19 -13.00 -20.93 -11.86
N TRP A 20 -12.16 -20.08 -11.32
CA TRP A 20 -12.51 -18.78 -10.76
C TRP A 20 -11.36 -17.78 -10.94
N ILE A 21 -11.70 -16.59 -11.37
CA ILE A 21 -10.76 -15.49 -11.54
C ILE A 21 -11.12 -14.37 -10.58
N SER A 22 -10.15 -13.91 -9.82
CA SER A 22 -10.28 -12.72 -8.99
C SER A 22 -9.15 -11.75 -9.24
N THR A 23 -9.45 -10.48 -9.14
CA THR A 23 -8.46 -9.41 -9.26
C THR A 23 -8.58 -8.47 -8.06
N ARG A 24 -7.48 -7.89 -7.64
CA ARG A 24 -7.46 -6.96 -6.50
C ARG A 24 -7.93 -5.53 -6.84
N GLU A 25 -8.41 -5.31 -8.06
CA GLU A 25 -8.87 -4.02 -8.56
C GLU A 25 -10.04 -4.21 -9.51
N GLN A 26 -11.01 -3.29 -9.46
CA GLN A 26 -12.16 -3.33 -10.37
C GLN A 26 -11.74 -3.20 -11.84
N SER A 27 -10.70 -2.41 -12.14
CA SER A 27 -10.16 -2.26 -13.50
C SER A 27 -9.66 -3.59 -14.06
N GLY A 28 -9.04 -4.43 -13.22
CA GLY A 28 -8.62 -5.78 -13.60
C GLY A 28 -9.80 -6.70 -13.88
N ALA A 29 -10.84 -6.68 -13.02
CA ALA A 29 -12.06 -7.45 -13.24
C ALA A 29 -12.77 -7.02 -14.54
N ASN A 30 -12.89 -5.73 -14.79
CA ASN A 30 -13.48 -5.17 -16.02
C ASN A 30 -12.69 -5.63 -17.27
N LEU A 31 -11.36 -5.67 -17.16
CA LEU A 31 -10.51 -6.15 -18.26
C LEU A 31 -10.79 -7.63 -18.56
N VAL A 32 -10.86 -8.49 -17.55
CA VAL A 32 -11.18 -9.91 -17.73
C VAL A 32 -12.59 -10.08 -18.30
N GLN A 33 -13.55 -9.30 -17.83
CA GLN A 33 -14.93 -9.28 -18.34
C GLN A 33 -15.00 -8.85 -19.81
N SER A 34 -14.17 -7.91 -20.24
CA SER A 34 -14.09 -7.50 -21.65
C SER A 34 -13.60 -8.62 -22.57
N LEU A 35 -12.90 -9.62 -22.05
CA LEU A 35 -12.53 -10.84 -22.77
C LEU A 35 -13.66 -11.88 -22.83
N GLY A 36 -14.83 -11.58 -22.26
CA GLY A 36 -15.97 -12.51 -22.17
C GLY A 36 -15.85 -13.55 -21.06
N LEU A 37 -15.00 -13.33 -20.05
CA LEU A 37 -14.81 -14.20 -18.89
C LEU A 37 -15.37 -13.53 -17.63
N ASN A 38 -15.74 -14.34 -16.63
CA ASN A 38 -16.19 -13.82 -15.33
C ASN A 38 -14.99 -13.57 -14.42
N ALA A 39 -15.00 -12.43 -13.74
CA ALA A 39 -14.02 -12.12 -12.71
C ALA A 39 -14.65 -11.27 -11.59
N ASP A 40 -14.24 -11.54 -10.37
CA ASP A 40 -14.63 -10.78 -9.18
C ASP A 40 -13.51 -9.83 -8.79
N ALA A 41 -13.87 -8.60 -8.37
CA ALA A 41 -12.92 -7.70 -7.73
C ALA A 41 -12.91 -7.98 -6.22
N ILE A 42 -11.74 -8.28 -5.67
CA ILE A 42 -11.54 -8.56 -4.25
C ILE A 42 -10.55 -7.59 -3.64
N LEU A 43 -10.48 -7.53 -2.31
CA LEU A 43 -9.42 -6.78 -1.63
C LEU A 43 -8.05 -7.38 -1.91
N ASP A 44 -7.03 -6.50 -1.92
CA ASP A 44 -5.64 -6.97 -1.92
C ASP A 44 -5.43 -7.91 -0.71
N PRO A 45 -4.82 -9.08 -0.88
CA PRO A 45 -4.63 -10.07 0.20
C PRO A 45 -3.95 -9.52 1.45
N THR A 46 -3.14 -8.47 1.34
CA THR A 46 -2.50 -7.82 2.49
C THR A 46 -3.51 -7.23 3.48
N LEU A 47 -4.70 -6.84 3.01
CA LEU A 47 -5.78 -6.30 3.84
C LEU A 47 -6.60 -7.39 4.58
N TRP A 48 -6.39 -8.67 4.29
CA TRP A 48 -7.15 -9.77 4.89
C TRP A 48 -6.67 -10.14 6.29
N LEU A 49 -5.47 -9.72 6.67
CA LEU A 49 -4.89 -9.95 7.98
C LEU A 49 -4.95 -8.69 8.83
N THR A 50 -5.22 -8.88 10.11
CA THR A 50 -5.24 -7.79 11.09
C THR A 50 -3.82 -7.36 11.47
N LYS A 51 -3.68 -6.19 12.12
CA LYS A 51 -2.39 -5.72 12.64
C LYS A 51 -1.78 -6.68 13.66
N GLU A 52 -2.61 -7.39 14.43
CA GLU A 52 -2.15 -8.40 15.39
C GLU A 52 -1.60 -9.63 14.67
N GLN A 53 -2.23 -10.04 13.57
CA GLN A 53 -1.76 -11.18 12.75
C GLN A 53 -0.46 -10.83 12.04
N TRP A 54 -0.38 -9.66 11.40
CA TRP A 54 0.86 -9.16 10.80
C TRP A 54 1.95 -8.96 11.84
N GLY A 55 1.62 -8.45 13.03
CA GLY A 55 2.56 -8.23 14.13
C GLY A 55 3.24 -9.50 14.64
N LYS A 56 2.66 -10.69 14.41
CA LYS A 56 3.31 -11.98 14.75
C LYS A 56 4.55 -12.28 13.90
N LEU A 57 4.70 -11.62 12.76
CA LEU A 57 5.87 -11.75 11.88
C LEU A 57 6.99 -10.77 12.26
N GLU A 58 6.80 -9.95 13.28
CA GLU A 58 7.77 -8.93 13.69
C GLU A 58 9.11 -9.55 14.06
N GLU A 59 10.18 -9.00 13.49
CA GLU A 59 11.54 -9.37 13.80
C GLU A 59 12.31 -8.18 14.37
N PRO A 60 13.27 -8.40 15.30
CA PRO A 60 14.02 -7.33 15.89
C PRO A 60 14.91 -6.63 14.84
N ILE A 61 14.91 -5.29 14.93
CA ILE A 61 15.78 -4.43 14.11
C ILE A 61 16.18 -3.22 14.95
N ARG A 62 17.43 -2.75 14.78
CA ARG A 62 17.90 -1.56 15.48
C ARG A 62 17.39 -0.30 14.79
N ILE A 63 16.51 0.42 15.46
CA ILE A 63 15.85 1.64 14.97
C ILE A 63 16.02 2.79 15.99
N PRO A 64 15.92 4.05 15.56
CA PRO A 64 15.77 5.19 16.47
C PRO A 64 14.50 5.07 17.31
N GLU A 65 14.48 5.72 18.47
CA GLU A 65 13.27 5.79 19.32
C GLU A 65 12.10 6.49 18.62
N LYS A 66 12.43 7.56 17.88
CA LYS A 66 11.46 8.31 17.06
C LYS A 66 12.00 8.48 15.64
N TYR A 67 11.16 8.27 14.64
CA TYR A 67 11.55 8.44 13.24
C TYR A 67 10.35 8.57 12.31
N ILE A 68 10.63 9.18 11.16
CA ILE A 68 9.77 9.19 9.98
C ILE A 68 10.22 8.06 9.08
N LEU A 69 9.37 7.07 8.84
CA LEU A 69 9.67 5.98 7.90
C LEU A 69 9.39 6.45 6.47
N VAL A 70 10.37 6.30 5.60
CA VAL A 70 10.25 6.64 4.18
C VAL A 70 10.43 5.39 3.33
N TYR A 71 9.43 5.11 2.49
CA TYR A 71 9.53 4.06 1.49
C TYR A 71 9.16 4.62 0.12
N GLN A 72 10.17 4.86 -0.70
CA GLN A 72 10.07 5.54 -1.99
C GLN A 72 10.50 4.60 -3.11
N LEU A 73 9.57 4.30 -4.02
CA LEU A 73 9.81 3.39 -5.16
C LEU A 73 10.25 4.13 -6.42
N HIS A 74 9.80 5.37 -6.60
CA HIS A 74 10.05 6.15 -7.81
C HIS A 74 10.97 7.33 -7.51
N GLN A 75 11.82 7.67 -8.46
CA GLN A 75 12.63 8.89 -8.36
C GLN A 75 11.70 10.12 -8.40
N ASN A 76 11.80 10.97 -7.37
CA ASN A 76 11.03 12.19 -7.26
C ASN A 76 11.83 13.19 -6.40
N ASN A 77 12.43 14.17 -7.06
CA ASN A 77 13.28 15.16 -6.40
C ASN A 77 12.49 16.08 -5.46
N GLU A 78 11.23 16.39 -5.77
CA GLU A 78 10.38 17.21 -4.90
C GLU A 78 10.03 16.45 -3.62
N MET A 79 9.73 15.15 -3.72
CA MET A 79 9.56 14.28 -2.57
C MET A 79 10.84 14.21 -1.72
N ASP A 80 12.02 14.09 -2.34
CA ASP A 80 13.29 14.04 -1.61
C ASP A 80 13.57 15.35 -0.86
N LYS A 81 13.27 16.51 -1.47
CA LYS A 81 13.38 17.82 -0.83
C LYS A 81 12.39 17.94 0.33
N TYR A 82 11.12 17.61 0.10
CA TYR A 82 10.07 17.61 1.11
C TYR A 82 10.41 16.74 2.33
N ILE A 83 10.94 15.54 2.12
CA ILE A 83 11.38 14.65 3.21
C ILE A 83 12.51 15.28 4.02
N GLY A 84 13.44 15.99 3.38
CA GLY A 84 14.51 16.72 4.07
C GLY A 84 13.97 17.85 4.96
N GLU A 85 13.04 18.64 4.44
CA GLU A 85 12.37 19.73 5.17
C GLU A 85 11.48 19.17 6.30
N LEU A 86 10.77 18.07 6.06
CA LEU A 86 9.93 17.38 7.05
C LEU A 86 10.76 16.87 8.25
N GLN A 87 11.98 16.37 7.98
CA GLN A 87 12.91 15.96 9.05
C GLN A 87 13.29 17.13 9.95
N GLU A 88 13.51 18.30 9.37
CA GLU A 88 13.84 19.53 10.10
C GLU A 88 12.62 20.02 10.90
N GLU A 89 11.46 20.08 10.30
CA GLU A 89 10.21 20.52 10.92
C GLU A 89 9.83 19.70 12.16
N TYR A 90 9.92 18.37 12.06
CA TYR A 90 9.55 17.47 13.17
C TYR A 90 10.69 17.14 14.13
N GLY A 91 11.93 17.56 13.82
CA GLY A 91 13.11 17.22 14.64
C GLY A 91 13.35 15.71 14.77
N MET A 92 12.90 14.93 13.80
CA MET A 92 13.00 13.46 13.80
C MET A 92 13.84 12.98 12.62
N PRO A 93 14.69 11.96 12.81
CA PRO A 93 15.43 11.38 11.69
C PRO A 93 14.50 10.68 10.71
N CYS A 94 14.75 10.83 9.42
CA CYS A 94 14.16 10.01 8.38
C CYS A 94 14.91 8.68 8.27
N LEU A 95 14.16 7.58 8.32
CA LEU A 95 14.65 6.23 8.12
C LEU A 95 14.11 5.73 6.78
N ARG A 96 15.00 5.60 5.79
CA ARG A 96 14.64 5.15 4.45
C ARG A 96 14.80 3.65 4.33
N VAL A 97 13.80 3.01 3.75
CA VAL A 97 13.89 1.60 3.35
C VAL A 97 14.23 1.54 1.88
N ASP A 98 15.34 0.90 1.55
CA ASP A 98 15.82 0.73 0.20
C ASP A 98 15.94 -0.76 -0.15
N LEU A 99 15.50 -1.11 -1.35
CA LEU A 99 15.64 -2.47 -1.88
C LEU A 99 16.99 -2.70 -2.57
N TYR A 100 17.73 -1.62 -2.86
CA TYR A 100 19.00 -1.66 -3.58
C TYR A 100 20.03 -0.68 -3.03
N TYR A 101 21.29 -1.04 -2.99
CA TYR A 101 22.39 -0.22 -2.47
C TYR A 101 22.60 1.13 -3.19
N HIS A 102 22.23 1.23 -4.46
CA HIS A 102 22.45 2.47 -5.23
C HIS A 102 21.56 3.65 -4.84
N TYR A 103 20.55 3.43 -3.98
CA TYR A 103 19.72 4.52 -3.43
C TYR A 103 20.30 5.19 -2.18
N VAL A 104 21.37 4.67 -1.60
CA VAL A 104 22.00 5.17 -0.35
C VAL A 104 22.58 6.59 -0.46
N VAL A 105 22.63 7.17 -1.66
CA VAL A 105 23.08 8.56 -1.89
C VAL A 105 22.09 9.62 -1.38
N LYS A 106 20.86 9.25 -1.05
CA LYS A 106 19.86 10.17 -0.51
C LYS A 106 20.12 10.49 0.95
N LYS A 107 19.75 11.71 1.40
CA LYS A 107 19.87 12.11 2.81
C LYS A 107 19.00 11.23 3.70
N GLY A 108 19.50 10.86 4.87
CA GLY A 108 18.80 10.08 5.89
C GLY A 108 19.58 8.84 6.34
N LYS A 109 19.02 8.11 7.28
CA LYS A 109 19.48 6.77 7.64
C LYS A 109 18.84 5.74 6.72
N HIS A 110 19.59 4.74 6.31
CA HIS A 110 19.13 3.74 5.36
C HIS A 110 19.06 2.36 6.01
N VAL A 111 17.97 1.64 5.74
CA VAL A 111 17.81 0.21 6.01
C VAL A 111 17.70 -0.47 4.66
N ILE A 112 18.70 -1.28 4.33
CA ILE A 112 18.82 -1.90 3.01
C ILE A 112 18.31 -3.32 3.09
N CYS A 113 17.38 -3.69 2.21
CA CYS A 113 16.81 -5.02 2.08
C CYS A 113 16.39 -5.64 3.43
N PRO A 114 15.55 -4.98 4.24
CA PRO A 114 15.05 -5.60 5.46
C PRO A 114 14.31 -6.90 5.15
N THR A 115 14.35 -7.85 6.07
CA THR A 115 13.47 -9.02 5.98
C THR A 115 12.00 -8.59 6.07
N PRO A 116 11.04 -9.41 5.65
CA PRO A 116 9.62 -9.09 5.83
C PRO A 116 9.26 -8.78 7.29
N GLY A 117 9.81 -9.52 8.26
CA GLY A 117 9.58 -9.29 9.69
C GLY A 117 10.18 -7.97 10.18
N GLN A 118 11.39 -7.63 9.74
CA GLN A 118 12.00 -6.33 10.01
C GLN A 118 11.21 -5.18 9.37
N PHE A 119 10.66 -5.38 8.17
CA PHE A 119 9.81 -4.39 7.52
C PHE A 119 8.55 -4.11 8.34
N ILE A 120 7.92 -5.14 8.90
CA ILE A 120 6.79 -4.99 9.82
C ILE A 120 7.20 -4.22 11.08
N SER A 121 8.36 -4.53 11.68
CA SER A 121 8.90 -3.78 12.82
C SER A 121 9.09 -2.30 12.51
N LEU A 122 9.63 -1.99 11.33
CA LEU A 122 9.83 -0.61 10.88
C LEU A 122 8.51 0.15 10.76
N ILE A 123 7.47 -0.45 10.22
CA ILE A 123 6.15 0.18 10.08
C ILE A 123 5.48 0.35 11.44
N LYS A 124 5.45 -0.71 12.24
CA LYS A 124 4.78 -0.74 13.54
C LYS A 124 5.32 0.31 14.50
N ASN A 125 6.63 0.56 14.50
CA ASN A 125 7.29 1.47 15.42
C ASN A 125 7.51 2.90 14.86
N ALA A 126 7.18 3.16 13.57
CA ALA A 126 7.28 4.50 12.99
C ALA A 126 6.32 5.49 13.67
N ASN A 127 6.77 6.73 13.87
CA ASN A 127 5.90 7.82 14.29
C ASN A 127 5.05 8.31 13.12
N TYR A 128 5.69 8.50 11.97
CA TYR A 128 5.08 8.93 10.72
C TYR A 128 5.59 8.09 9.56
N ILE A 129 4.80 7.98 8.50
CA ILE A 129 5.17 7.24 7.29
C ILE A 129 4.95 8.14 6.07
N VAL A 130 5.92 8.17 5.17
CA VAL A 130 5.83 8.88 3.88
C VAL A 130 6.19 7.91 2.77
N SER A 131 5.29 7.73 1.80
CA SER A 131 5.52 6.75 0.73
C SER A 131 4.75 7.05 -0.55
N ASP A 132 5.31 6.61 -1.68
CA ASP A 132 4.66 6.51 -2.98
C ASP A 132 4.25 5.06 -3.33
N SER A 133 4.29 4.15 -2.34
CA SER A 133 3.96 2.74 -2.49
C SER A 133 2.54 2.43 -2.04
N PHE A 134 1.79 1.71 -2.87
CA PHE A 134 0.49 1.18 -2.50
C PHE A 134 0.57 0.29 -1.24
N HIS A 135 1.48 -0.67 -1.20
CA HIS A 135 1.58 -1.58 -0.05
C HIS A 135 2.00 -0.86 1.22
N MET A 136 2.89 0.14 1.15
CA MET A 136 3.22 0.93 2.34
C MET A 136 2.01 1.73 2.83
N THR A 137 1.21 2.31 1.92
CA THR A 137 -0.08 2.95 2.28
C THR A 137 -1.01 1.96 2.98
N VAL A 138 -1.18 0.76 2.43
CA VAL A 138 -2.00 -0.30 3.02
C VAL A 138 -1.51 -0.69 4.41
N PHE A 139 -0.22 -0.94 4.58
CA PHE A 139 0.33 -1.27 5.90
C PHE A 139 0.24 -0.10 6.88
N SER A 140 0.37 1.16 6.43
CA SER A 140 0.14 2.33 7.28
C SER A 140 -1.28 2.34 7.83
N ILE A 141 -2.26 2.00 7.01
CA ILE A 141 -3.66 1.87 7.41
C ILE A 141 -3.85 0.71 8.39
N ILE A 142 -3.35 -0.49 8.07
CA ILE A 142 -3.45 -1.69 8.93
C ILE A 142 -2.87 -1.42 10.32
N PHE A 143 -1.70 -0.77 10.40
CA PHE A 143 -1.04 -0.47 11.67
C PHE A 143 -1.49 0.83 12.33
N ASN A 144 -2.55 1.48 11.81
CA ASN A 144 -3.13 2.71 12.34
C ASN A 144 -2.08 3.84 12.49
N LYS A 145 -1.25 4.04 11.46
CA LYS A 145 -0.16 5.03 11.47
C LYS A 145 -0.62 6.37 10.90
N LYS A 146 -0.03 7.46 11.37
CA LYS A 146 -0.09 8.75 10.69
C LYS A 146 0.80 8.69 9.45
N PHE A 147 0.25 8.93 8.28
CA PHE A 147 0.96 8.74 7.02
C PHE A 147 0.62 9.77 5.96
N ILE A 148 1.50 9.87 5.00
CA ILE A 148 1.31 10.59 3.74
C ILE A 148 1.53 9.61 2.60
N SER A 149 0.57 9.58 1.66
CA SER A 149 0.72 8.90 0.38
C SER A 149 1.00 9.91 -0.71
N ILE A 150 2.00 9.65 -1.53
CA ILE A 150 2.41 10.49 -2.65
C ILE A 150 2.11 9.73 -3.94
N TYR A 151 1.48 10.39 -4.90
CA TYR A 151 1.26 9.79 -6.21
C TYR A 151 2.53 9.88 -7.04
N SER A 152 2.85 8.79 -7.73
CA SER A 152 3.93 8.81 -8.70
C SER A 152 3.54 9.67 -9.92
N GLN A 153 4.52 10.29 -10.54
CA GLN A 153 4.28 11.05 -11.79
C GLN A 153 3.91 10.14 -12.98
N ASN A 154 4.08 8.84 -12.83
CA ASN A 154 3.74 7.82 -13.82
C ASN A 154 2.44 7.11 -13.42
N SER A 155 1.62 6.76 -14.36
CA SER A 155 0.21 6.39 -14.38
C SER A 155 -0.27 5.15 -13.60
N PHE A 156 0.12 4.91 -12.35
CA PHE A 156 -0.40 3.79 -11.55
C PHE A 156 -0.94 4.22 -10.18
N ASN A 157 -1.44 5.46 -10.09
CA ASN A 157 -1.93 6.03 -8.83
C ASN A 157 -3.33 5.54 -8.44
N ASP A 158 -4.08 4.95 -9.39
CA ASP A 158 -5.46 4.52 -9.18
C ASP A 158 -5.63 3.63 -7.95
N ARG A 159 -4.64 2.78 -7.66
CA ARG A 159 -4.69 1.88 -6.51
C ARG A 159 -4.65 2.62 -5.18
N ILE A 160 -3.74 3.60 -5.06
CA ILE A 160 -3.63 4.43 -3.85
C ILE A 160 -4.88 5.31 -3.76
N ALA A 161 -5.28 5.97 -4.85
CA ALA A 161 -6.47 6.82 -4.88
C ALA A 161 -7.73 6.05 -4.50
N ASN A 162 -7.93 4.84 -5.03
CA ASN A 162 -9.09 4.01 -4.75
C ASN A 162 -9.17 3.57 -3.28
N ILE A 163 -8.05 3.14 -2.67
CA ILE A 163 -8.07 2.73 -1.26
C ILE A 163 -8.30 3.93 -0.34
N LEU A 164 -7.67 5.07 -0.62
CA LEU A 164 -7.87 6.29 0.17
C LEU A 164 -9.32 6.77 0.07
N LYS A 165 -9.89 6.81 -1.13
CA LYS A 165 -11.30 7.18 -1.35
C LYS A 165 -12.26 6.24 -0.65
N TRP A 166 -12.05 4.92 -0.78
CA TRP A 166 -12.92 3.93 -0.13
C TRP A 166 -12.94 4.08 1.39
N LEU A 167 -11.80 4.44 2.00
CA LEU A 167 -11.67 4.58 3.45
C LEU A 167 -11.86 6.03 3.96
N ASN A 168 -12.26 6.96 3.09
CA ASN A 168 -12.40 8.40 3.37
C ASN A 168 -11.09 9.03 3.90
N LEU A 169 -9.97 8.65 3.28
CA LEU A 169 -8.61 9.07 3.64
C LEU A 169 -7.94 9.89 2.54
N GLU A 170 -8.68 10.50 1.61
CA GLU A 170 -8.13 11.31 0.51
C GLU A 170 -7.25 12.45 1.02
N ASN A 171 -7.55 12.94 2.22
CA ASN A 171 -6.76 13.95 2.92
C ASN A 171 -5.36 13.43 3.36
N ARG A 172 -5.02 12.19 3.09
CA ARG A 172 -3.67 11.62 3.29
C ARG A 172 -2.83 11.64 2.02
N HIS A 173 -3.39 12.03 0.90
CA HIS A 173 -2.61 12.32 -0.30
C HIS A 173 -1.98 13.72 -0.19
N LEU A 174 -0.68 13.80 -0.48
CA LEU A 174 0.04 15.06 -0.54
C LEU A 174 -0.11 15.66 -1.94
N GLU A 175 -0.86 16.74 -2.05
CA GLU A 175 -1.01 17.48 -3.31
C GLU A 175 0.14 18.47 -3.53
N HIS A 176 0.62 19.10 -2.46
CA HIS A 176 1.65 20.11 -2.50
C HIS A 176 2.78 19.82 -1.51
N TYR A 177 4.01 19.82 -1.99
CA TYR A 177 5.21 19.52 -1.20
C TYR A 177 5.62 20.63 -0.20
N ASN A 178 4.63 21.33 0.38
CA ASN A 178 4.77 22.32 1.44
C ASN A 178 3.74 22.17 2.56
N ASP A 179 2.85 21.16 2.49
CA ASP A 179 1.91 20.86 3.58
C ASP A 179 2.56 19.88 4.58
N PHE A 180 3.25 20.43 5.57
CA PHE A 180 3.83 19.62 6.66
C PHE A 180 2.78 19.23 7.69
N ALA A 181 1.75 20.06 7.90
CA ALA A 181 0.71 19.85 8.89
C ALA A 181 -0.22 18.66 8.58
N ILE A 182 -0.14 18.10 7.40
CA ILE A 182 -0.94 16.92 7.00
C ILE A 182 -0.72 15.74 7.96
N LEU A 183 0.50 15.56 8.52
CA LEU A 183 0.81 14.51 9.49
C LEU A 183 0.21 14.75 10.87
N ASP A 184 -0.08 16.00 11.22
CA ASP A 184 -0.67 16.35 12.52
C ASP A 184 -2.17 16.11 12.56
N LYS A 185 -2.82 16.10 11.40
CA LYS A 185 -4.25 15.80 11.29
C LYS A 185 -4.53 14.37 11.75
N ASP A 186 -5.47 14.21 12.67
CA ASP A 186 -5.86 12.89 13.17
C ASP A 186 -6.61 12.07 12.11
N ILE A 187 -6.52 10.76 12.26
CA ILE A 187 -7.23 9.79 11.45
C ILE A 187 -8.21 9.05 12.37
N ASP A 188 -9.49 9.04 12.01
CA ASP A 188 -10.47 8.22 12.72
C ASP A 188 -10.30 6.74 12.36
N TYR A 189 -9.35 6.11 12.99
CA TYR A 189 -9.09 4.69 12.80
C TYR A 189 -10.21 3.78 13.32
N THR A 190 -11.13 4.27 14.14
CA THR A 190 -12.33 3.50 14.52
C THR A 190 -13.24 3.30 13.32
N ALA A 191 -13.53 4.37 12.57
CA ALA A 191 -14.31 4.30 11.35
C ALA A 191 -13.58 3.50 10.24
N VAL A 192 -12.29 3.74 10.04
CA VAL A 192 -11.47 3.02 9.05
C VAL A 192 -11.46 1.51 9.32
N ASN A 193 -11.15 1.10 10.54
CA ASN A 193 -11.09 -0.31 10.92
C ASN A 193 -12.45 -1.00 10.78
N LYS A 194 -13.56 -0.30 11.07
CA LYS A 194 -14.91 -0.81 10.86
C LYS A 194 -15.18 -1.13 9.38
N LEU A 195 -14.85 -0.22 8.47
CA LEU A 195 -15.00 -0.43 7.02
C LEU A 195 -14.14 -1.61 6.53
N LEU A 196 -12.89 -1.72 7.03
CA LEU A 196 -12.02 -2.85 6.73
C LEU A 196 -12.60 -4.17 7.19
N ASP A 197 -13.11 -4.25 8.43
CA ASP A 197 -13.69 -5.47 9.00
C ASP A 197 -14.95 -5.91 8.24
N GLU A 198 -15.82 -4.97 7.89
CA GLU A 198 -17.02 -5.25 7.09
C GLU A 198 -16.65 -5.83 5.73
N LYS A 199 -15.70 -5.19 5.03
CA LYS A 199 -15.25 -5.66 3.72
C LYS A 199 -14.53 -6.99 3.79
N ASN A 200 -13.71 -7.23 4.81
CA ASN A 200 -13.05 -8.50 5.04
C ASN A 200 -14.05 -9.66 5.27
N LYS A 201 -15.14 -9.42 6.00
CA LYS A 201 -16.21 -10.41 6.17
C LYS A 201 -16.88 -10.74 4.84
N GLU A 202 -17.21 -9.71 4.04
CA GLU A 202 -17.77 -9.91 2.70
C GLU A 202 -16.85 -10.78 1.82
N MET A 203 -15.55 -10.44 1.78
CA MET A 203 -14.57 -11.16 0.97
C MET A 203 -14.36 -12.61 1.43
N ARG A 204 -14.36 -12.86 2.74
CA ARG A 204 -14.27 -14.23 3.29
C ARG A 204 -15.49 -15.07 2.92
N ASN A 205 -16.69 -14.49 2.96
CA ASN A 205 -17.92 -15.18 2.53
C ASN A 205 -17.84 -15.54 1.05
N LEU A 206 -17.47 -14.58 0.19
CA LEU A 206 -17.28 -14.83 -1.24
C LEU A 206 -16.26 -15.95 -1.49
N LEU A 207 -15.11 -15.92 -0.81
CA LEU A 207 -14.08 -16.96 -0.95
C LEU A 207 -14.63 -18.33 -0.54
N ASN A 208 -15.35 -18.42 0.57
CA ASN A 208 -15.94 -19.66 1.05
C ASN A 208 -16.97 -20.22 0.06
N GLU A 209 -17.84 -19.37 -0.50
CA GLU A 209 -18.78 -19.76 -1.56
C GLU A 209 -18.06 -20.34 -2.77
N LYS A 210 -17.01 -19.66 -3.25
CA LYS A 210 -16.24 -20.13 -4.40
C LYS A 210 -15.53 -21.46 -4.12
N ILE A 211 -14.94 -21.63 -2.95
CA ILE A 211 -14.29 -22.90 -2.56
C ILE A 211 -15.33 -24.05 -2.52
N GLN A 212 -16.53 -23.81 -1.98
CA GLN A 212 -17.59 -24.83 -1.95
C GLN A 212 -18.11 -25.23 -3.35
N LEU A 213 -18.07 -24.30 -4.30
CA LEU A 213 -18.49 -24.58 -5.68
C LEU A 213 -17.43 -25.34 -6.49
N LEU A 214 -16.16 -25.33 -6.03
CA LEU A 214 -15.02 -25.95 -6.71
C LEU A 214 -14.62 -27.33 -6.14
N GLY A 215 -15.14 -27.68 -4.97
CA GLY A 215 -14.91 -28.98 -4.28
C GLY A 215 -16.06 -29.93 -4.42
#